data_292293f192408c8e120c78217993786b
#
_entry.id   292293f192408c8e120c78217993786b
#
_cell.length_a   1.000
_cell.length_b   1.000
_cell.length_c   1.000
_cell.angle_alpha   90.00
_cell.angle_beta   90.00
_cell.angle_gamma   90.00
#
_symmetry.space_group_name_H-M   'P 1'
#
loop_
_entity.id
_entity.type
_entity.pdbx_description
1 polymer ?
#
loop_
_entity_poly.entity_id
_entity_poly.type
_entity_poly.pdbx_seq_one_letter_code
_entity_poly.pdbx_strand_id
1 'polypeptide(L)'
;MKSSHISISEINNLFNAKHSEIKITGASLDTRTLKKGNIFFAIKGKNSDGHKFINQAEKKGASIAFVQKINSKSNLKQIKVKNTLSALSSLARYYRSLLNTQIIGITGSVGKTGTKDAISFILKEHKNIFCSRQSYNNKYGMPLEILNMPRKTKFGFFELGMNHSGEIKRLVKILKPNISIILNIENVHLGNFKSLKEIAVAKSEIFTSSENIDSLILNKETNHYNLLYRYYKSTKIKNIYNYSKKNNSNVYIKERKVTKKIIQLKVSLPGDKLISFGVRIDQENLIDNCLAILTCFHALNLSLIHI
;
A
#
# COMPACT_ATOMS: atom_id res chain seq x y z
N MET A 1 -1.16 16.12 24.07
CA MET A 1 -1.67 15.78 22.70
C MET A 1 -1.04 14.46 22.24
N LYS A 2 -1.83 13.48 21.75
CA LYS A 2 -1.23 12.27 21.15
C LYS A 2 -0.36 12.66 19.97
N SER A 3 0.87 12.09 19.89
CA SER A 3 1.80 12.28 18.77
C SER A 3 1.12 11.99 17.42
N SER A 4 1.44 12.78 16.39
CA SER A 4 0.93 12.54 15.03
C SER A 4 1.46 11.23 14.39
N HIS A 5 2.52 10.66 14.96
CA HIS A 5 3.19 9.43 14.56
C HIS A 5 3.44 8.54 15.79
N ILE A 6 4.24 7.50 15.64
CA ILE A 6 4.66 6.66 16.76
C ILE A 6 5.43 7.50 17.79
N SER A 7 5.23 7.24 19.09
CA SER A 7 5.90 7.93 20.18
C SER A 7 7.15 7.18 20.64
N ILE A 8 8.05 7.89 21.33
CA ILE A 8 9.26 7.25 21.90
C ILE A 8 8.90 6.25 23.01
N SER A 9 7.84 6.51 23.79
CA SER A 9 7.37 5.57 24.82
C SER A 9 6.91 4.23 24.21
N GLU A 10 6.21 4.27 23.07
CA GLU A 10 5.81 3.08 22.34
C GLU A 10 7.01 2.31 21.78
N ILE A 11 8.04 3.02 21.31
CA ILE A 11 9.31 2.41 20.86
C ILE A 11 10.04 1.79 22.05
N ASN A 12 10.16 2.51 23.17
CA ASN A 12 10.80 2.01 24.38
C ASN A 12 10.15 0.70 24.87
N ASN A 13 8.83 0.65 24.90
CA ASN A 13 8.09 -0.54 25.30
C ASN A 13 8.33 -1.73 24.37
N LEU A 14 8.32 -1.49 23.04
CA LEU A 14 8.47 -2.57 22.06
C LEU A 14 9.91 -3.14 22.02
N PHE A 15 10.91 -2.30 22.24
CA PHE A 15 12.33 -2.68 22.13
C PHE A 15 13.06 -2.76 23.46
N ASN A 16 12.34 -2.66 24.59
CA ASN A 16 12.89 -2.63 25.94
C ASN A 16 14.04 -1.59 26.07
N ALA A 17 13.81 -0.41 25.50
CA ALA A 17 14.75 0.71 25.52
C ALA A 17 14.33 1.74 26.56
N LYS A 18 15.26 2.64 26.97
CA LYS A 18 15.02 3.67 27.98
C LYS A 18 15.53 5.03 27.45
N HIS A 19 14.85 5.57 26.46
CA HIS A 19 15.14 6.91 25.97
C HIS A 19 14.17 7.92 26.54
N SER A 20 14.68 9.12 26.90
CA SER A 20 13.86 10.26 27.31
C SER A 20 12.94 10.73 26.19
N GLU A 21 11.95 11.56 26.53
CA GLU A 21 10.99 12.11 25.58
C GLU A 21 11.68 12.74 24.36
N ILE A 22 11.26 12.30 23.19
CA ILE A 22 11.75 12.76 21.88
C ILE A 22 10.58 12.82 20.92
N LYS A 23 10.48 13.92 20.17
CA LYS A 23 9.48 14.04 19.12
C LYS A 23 9.88 13.21 17.90
N ILE A 24 8.99 12.31 17.50
CA ILE A 24 9.12 11.52 16.27
C ILE A 24 8.18 12.10 15.21
N THR A 25 8.70 12.31 14.00
CA THR A 25 7.96 12.90 12.87
C THR A 25 7.81 11.96 11.67
N GLY A 26 8.31 10.73 11.79
CA GLY A 26 8.30 9.71 10.74
C GLY A 26 9.56 8.86 10.77
N ALA A 27 9.87 8.20 9.67
CA ALA A 27 11.01 7.31 9.54
C ALA A 27 11.69 7.43 8.16
N SER A 28 12.99 7.11 8.09
CA SER A 28 13.76 7.06 6.86
C SER A 28 14.78 5.93 6.85
N LEU A 29 15.06 5.41 5.66
CA LEU A 29 16.15 4.46 5.35
C LEU A 29 17.31 5.17 4.64
N ASP A 30 17.11 6.41 4.21
CA ASP A 30 18.04 7.15 3.34
C ASP A 30 18.23 8.57 3.89
N THR A 31 19.48 8.89 4.19
CA THR A 31 19.84 10.21 4.70
C THR A 31 19.55 11.34 3.72
N ARG A 32 19.44 11.07 2.41
CA ARG A 32 19.08 12.08 1.41
C ARG A 32 17.65 12.58 1.57
N THR A 33 16.73 11.69 1.98
CA THR A 33 15.31 11.98 2.18
C THR A 33 14.91 12.13 3.65
N LEU A 34 15.86 11.95 4.58
CA LEU A 34 15.62 12.07 6.01
C LEU A 34 15.24 13.50 6.38
N LYS A 35 14.20 13.62 7.20
CA LYS A 35 13.71 14.89 7.77
C LYS A 35 14.01 14.95 9.26
N LYS A 36 14.12 16.18 9.80
CA LYS A 36 14.27 16.42 11.24
C LYS A 36 13.19 15.70 12.04
N GLY A 37 13.58 14.97 13.07
CA GLY A 37 12.66 14.21 13.90
C GLY A 37 12.39 12.77 13.40
N ASN A 38 12.94 12.35 12.26
CA ASN A 38 12.76 10.99 11.77
C ASN A 38 13.53 9.96 12.58
N ILE A 39 12.99 8.76 12.64
CA ILE A 39 13.73 7.54 12.99
C ILE A 39 14.60 7.16 11.79
N PHE A 40 15.89 6.92 12.00
CA PHE A 40 16.77 6.38 10.97
C PHE A 40 16.98 4.87 11.18
N PHE A 41 16.75 4.07 10.14
CA PHE A 41 17.05 2.64 10.16
C PHE A 41 18.33 2.37 9.36
N ALA A 42 19.43 2.03 10.05
CA ALA A 42 20.70 1.70 9.42
C ALA A 42 20.68 0.28 8.85
N ILE A 43 20.04 0.11 7.69
CA ILE A 43 19.92 -1.20 7.06
C ILE A 43 21.20 -1.57 6.32
N LYS A 44 21.69 -2.79 6.54
CA LYS A 44 22.75 -3.39 5.74
C LYS A 44 22.15 -4.12 4.55
N GLY A 45 22.30 -3.55 3.36
CA GLY A 45 21.91 -4.12 2.08
C GLY A 45 23.05 -4.89 1.40
N LYS A 46 22.81 -5.38 0.18
CA LYS A 46 23.85 -6.06 -0.62
C LYS A 46 24.98 -5.10 -1.02
N ASN A 47 24.64 -3.89 -1.45
CA ASN A 47 25.58 -2.93 -2.05
C ASN A 47 25.88 -1.72 -1.14
N SER A 48 25.21 -1.57 -0.01
CA SER A 48 25.38 -0.44 0.89
C SER A 48 25.10 -0.83 2.33
N ASP A 49 25.82 -0.20 3.25
CA ASP A 49 25.62 -0.35 4.70
C ASP A 49 25.19 0.98 5.31
N GLY A 50 23.94 1.03 5.76
CA GLY A 50 23.33 2.20 6.39
C GLY A 50 24.09 2.69 7.64
N HIS A 51 24.85 1.84 8.31
CA HIS A 51 25.65 2.24 9.47
C HIS A 51 26.71 3.30 9.15
N LYS A 52 27.19 3.35 7.91
CA LYS A 52 28.15 4.39 7.45
C LYS A 52 27.54 5.80 7.47
N PHE A 53 26.20 5.91 7.51
CA PHE A 53 25.48 7.18 7.40
C PHE A 53 24.91 7.69 8.74
N ILE A 54 25.26 7.07 9.88
CA ILE A 54 24.72 7.47 11.20
C ILE A 54 25.07 8.93 11.52
N ASN A 55 26.34 9.35 11.32
CA ASN A 55 26.76 10.74 11.57
C ASN A 55 26.03 11.73 10.62
N GLN A 56 25.73 11.31 9.40
CA GLN A 56 24.96 12.12 8.46
C GLN A 56 23.48 12.22 8.89
N ALA A 57 22.91 11.12 9.39
CA ALA A 57 21.56 11.11 9.95
C ALA A 57 21.44 12.04 11.16
N GLU A 58 22.44 12.03 12.04
CA GLU A 58 22.56 12.96 13.16
C GLU A 58 22.57 14.42 12.70
N LYS A 59 23.47 14.77 11.77
CA LYS A 59 23.60 16.14 11.22
C LYS A 59 22.30 16.61 10.58
N LYS A 60 21.50 15.70 10.01
CA LYS A 60 20.17 15.99 9.43
C LYS A 60 19.04 15.99 10.44
N GLY A 61 19.34 15.80 11.73
CA GLY A 61 18.38 15.92 12.83
C GLY A 61 17.49 14.69 12.99
N ALA A 62 17.98 13.48 12.68
CA ALA A 62 17.32 12.26 13.11
C ALA A 62 17.10 12.28 14.63
N SER A 63 15.96 11.82 15.10
CA SER A 63 15.67 11.76 16.55
C SER A 63 16.31 10.54 17.20
N ILE A 64 16.37 9.43 16.49
CA ILE A 64 16.90 8.14 16.98
C ILE A 64 17.26 7.26 15.78
N ALA A 65 18.23 6.35 15.96
CA ALA A 65 18.59 5.37 14.95
C ALA A 65 18.45 3.93 15.46
N PHE A 66 17.96 3.04 14.61
CA PHE A 66 18.05 1.59 14.79
C PHE A 66 19.31 1.07 14.11
N VAL A 67 20.14 0.35 14.88
CA VAL A 67 21.47 -0.09 14.44
C VAL A 67 21.73 -1.55 14.86
N GLN A 68 22.56 -2.27 14.10
CA GLN A 68 23.06 -3.57 14.54
C GLN A 68 24.35 -3.42 15.39
N LYS A 69 25.12 -2.35 15.10
CA LYS A 69 26.34 -1.99 15.83
C LYS A 69 26.29 -0.52 16.22
N ILE A 70 26.48 -0.23 17.51
CA ILE A 70 26.52 1.14 18.03
C ILE A 70 27.71 1.88 17.41
N ASN A 71 27.48 3.11 16.98
CA ASN A 71 28.50 4.06 16.59
C ASN A 71 28.80 5.00 17.79
N SER A 72 29.89 4.74 18.51
CA SER A 72 30.30 5.54 19.67
C SER A 72 30.78 6.97 19.32
N LYS A 73 31.06 7.25 18.05
CA LYS A 73 31.42 8.58 17.54
C LYS A 73 30.25 9.48 17.21
N SER A 74 29.02 9.02 17.44
CA SER A 74 27.78 9.76 17.16
C SER A 74 27.03 10.02 18.46
N ASN A 75 26.53 11.24 18.66
CA ASN A 75 25.66 11.61 19.77
C ASN A 75 24.18 11.25 19.50
N LEU A 76 23.85 10.78 18.29
CA LEU A 76 22.50 10.32 17.96
C LEU A 76 22.12 9.16 18.89
N LYS A 77 20.93 9.25 19.50
CA LYS A 77 20.38 8.15 20.30
C LYS A 77 20.22 6.91 19.41
N GLN A 78 20.68 5.76 19.89
CA GLN A 78 20.71 4.52 19.10
C GLN A 78 20.08 3.37 19.87
N ILE A 79 19.24 2.60 19.18
CA ILE A 79 18.70 1.33 19.66
C ILE A 79 19.42 0.20 18.93
N LYS A 80 20.18 -0.59 19.68
CA LYS A 80 20.85 -1.78 19.14
C LYS A 80 19.85 -2.91 18.97
N VAL A 81 19.81 -3.50 17.78
CA VAL A 81 18.94 -4.63 17.43
C VAL A 81 19.73 -5.71 16.69
N LYS A 82 19.26 -6.95 16.73
CA LYS A 82 19.90 -8.06 16.00
C LYS A 82 19.83 -7.86 14.47
N ASN A 83 18.71 -7.32 13.97
CA ASN A 83 18.49 -7.06 12.54
C ASN A 83 17.60 -5.83 12.37
N THR A 84 18.12 -4.80 11.68
CA THR A 84 17.42 -3.52 11.49
C THR A 84 16.21 -3.62 10.58
N LEU A 85 16.21 -4.53 9.59
CA LEU A 85 15.04 -4.75 8.72
C LEU A 85 13.91 -5.45 9.49
N SER A 86 14.24 -6.40 10.34
CA SER A 86 13.26 -7.04 11.23
C SER A 86 12.70 -6.04 12.24
N ALA A 87 13.53 -5.16 12.79
CA ALA A 87 13.09 -4.09 13.69
C ALA A 87 12.12 -3.12 12.99
N LEU A 88 12.44 -2.69 11.76
CA LEU A 88 11.55 -1.87 10.92
C LEU A 88 10.19 -2.55 10.75
N SER A 89 10.19 -3.82 10.37
CA SER A 89 8.96 -4.61 10.15
C SER A 89 8.15 -4.77 11.44
N SER A 90 8.81 -5.04 12.57
CA SER A 90 8.16 -5.18 13.88
C SER A 90 7.56 -3.86 14.35
N LEU A 91 8.29 -2.75 14.21
CA LEU A 91 7.81 -1.43 14.57
C LEU A 91 6.62 -1.00 13.70
N ALA A 92 6.69 -1.25 12.39
CA ALA A 92 5.59 -0.96 11.47
C ALA A 92 4.34 -1.78 11.79
N ARG A 93 4.48 -3.08 12.09
CA ARG A 93 3.39 -3.95 12.52
C ARG A 93 2.74 -3.47 13.82
N TYR A 94 3.56 -3.12 14.79
CA TYR A 94 3.09 -2.57 16.07
C TYR A 94 2.37 -1.25 15.85
N TYR A 95 2.96 -0.31 15.13
CA TYR A 95 2.32 0.97 14.84
C TYR A 95 1.01 0.78 14.06
N ARG A 96 0.98 -0.13 13.05
CA ARG A 96 -0.25 -0.47 12.32
C ARG A 96 -1.37 -0.96 13.25
N SER A 97 -1.06 -1.72 14.29
CA SER A 97 -2.07 -2.22 15.24
C SER A 97 -2.68 -1.13 16.13
N LEU A 98 -2.02 0.03 16.24
CA LEU A 98 -2.51 1.19 16.99
C LEU A 98 -3.40 2.12 16.16
N LEU A 99 -3.50 1.88 14.85
CA LEU A 99 -4.20 2.76 13.92
C LEU A 99 -5.60 2.23 13.61
N ASN A 100 -6.59 3.12 13.75
CA ASN A 100 -7.96 2.87 13.30
C ASN A 100 -8.15 3.35 11.85
N THR A 101 -7.26 2.94 10.97
CA THR A 101 -7.23 3.32 9.56
C THR A 101 -7.77 2.17 8.72
N GLN A 102 -8.73 2.44 7.85
CA GLN A 102 -9.08 1.50 6.79
C GLN A 102 -7.97 1.46 5.75
N ILE A 103 -7.37 0.29 5.58
CA ILE A 103 -6.26 0.07 4.64
C ILE A 103 -6.75 -0.62 3.39
N ILE A 104 -6.39 -0.04 2.26
CA ILE A 104 -6.65 -0.58 0.93
C ILE A 104 -5.33 -1.06 0.35
N GLY A 105 -5.21 -2.36 0.12
CA GLY A 105 -4.08 -2.99 -0.54
C GLY A 105 -4.35 -3.18 -2.03
N ILE A 106 -3.45 -2.71 -2.88
CA ILE A 106 -3.58 -2.76 -4.34
C ILE A 106 -2.45 -3.59 -4.92
N THR A 107 -2.78 -4.67 -5.63
CA THR A 107 -1.83 -5.44 -6.43
C THR A 107 -2.34 -5.63 -7.86
N GLY A 108 -1.48 -6.10 -8.71
CA GLY A 108 -1.75 -6.36 -10.12
C GLY A 108 -0.44 -6.53 -10.88
N SER A 109 -0.50 -7.04 -12.07
CA SER A 109 0.67 -7.09 -12.95
C SER A 109 1.06 -5.69 -13.37
N VAL A 110 0.11 -4.92 -13.89
CA VAL A 110 0.26 -3.54 -14.33
C VAL A 110 -0.78 -2.63 -13.66
N GLY A 111 -0.59 -1.31 -13.72
CA GLY A 111 -1.57 -0.32 -13.29
C GLY A 111 -1.58 0.04 -11.80
N LYS A 112 -0.86 -0.68 -10.92
CA LYS A 112 -0.84 -0.43 -9.46
C LYS A 112 -0.56 1.02 -9.09
N THR A 113 0.57 1.53 -9.55
CA THR A 113 1.01 2.91 -9.26
C THR A 113 0.05 3.93 -9.83
N GLY A 114 -0.37 3.75 -11.12
CA GLY A 114 -1.31 4.65 -11.76
C GLY A 114 -2.67 4.70 -11.05
N THR A 115 -3.20 3.55 -10.62
CA THR A 115 -4.44 3.48 -9.81
C THR A 115 -4.28 4.23 -8.49
N LYS A 116 -3.21 3.98 -7.74
CA LYS A 116 -2.94 4.64 -6.46
C LYS A 116 -2.75 6.16 -6.63
N ASP A 117 -2.01 6.58 -7.66
CA ASP A 117 -1.74 8.01 -7.91
C ASP A 117 -3.01 8.73 -8.38
N ALA A 118 -3.87 8.09 -9.18
CA ALA A 118 -5.19 8.61 -9.53
C ALA A 118 -6.09 8.76 -8.30
N ILE A 119 -6.12 7.76 -7.40
CA ILE A 119 -6.82 7.88 -6.11
C ILE A 119 -6.29 9.06 -5.30
N SER A 120 -4.97 9.20 -5.21
CA SER A 120 -4.33 10.31 -4.50
C SER A 120 -4.72 11.66 -5.08
N PHE A 121 -4.77 11.78 -6.40
CA PHE A 121 -5.18 12.99 -7.10
C PHE A 121 -6.67 13.32 -6.87
N ILE A 122 -7.56 12.34 -7.01
CA ILE A 122 -9.01 12.50 -6.82
C ILE A 122 -9.32 12.93 -5.38
N LEU A 123 -8.63 12.33 -4.41
CA LEU A 123 -8.89 12.54 -3.00
C LEU A 123 -7.99 13.61 -2.35
N LYS A 124 -7.24 14.40 -3.12
CA LYS A 124 -6.27 15.39 -2.62
C LYS A 124 -6.86 16.42 -1.66
N GLU A 125 -8.14 16.79 -1.85
CA GLU A 125 -8.85 17.76 -0.99
C GLU A 125 -9.43 17.10 0.29
N HIS A 126 -9.44 15.76 0.36
CA HIS A 126 -9.91 15.05 1.52
C HIS A 126 -8.84 14.99 2.61
N LYS A 127 -9.09 15.62 3.75
CA LYS A 127 -8.23 15.50 4.94
C LYS A 127 -8.25 14.04 5.44
N ASN A 128 -7.12 13.57 5.98
CA ASN A 128 -6.99 12.24 6.57
C ASN A 128 -6.91 11.06 5.59
N ILE A 129 -6.37 11.31 4.40
CA ILE A 129 -6.01 10.27 3.43
C ILE A 129 -4.50 10.13 3.35
N PHE A 130 -4.03 8.91 3.17
CA PHE A 130 -2.63 8.59 2.96
C PHE A 130 -2.49 7.67 1.75
N CYS A 131 -1.60 8.01 0.84
CA CYS A 131 -1.19 7.15 -0.26
C CYS A 131 0.31 6.89 -0.14
N SER A 132 0.70 5.61 -0.19
CA SER A 132 2.13 5.26 -0.16
C SER A 132 2.87 5.87 -1.35
N ARG A 133 4.14 6.25 -1.15
CA ARG A 133 4.98 6.79 -2.23
C ARG A 133 5.20 5.76 -3.33
N GLN A 134 5.52 6.24 -4.53
CA GLN A 134 5.85 5.39 -5.67
C GLN A 134 6.99 4.43 -5.34
N SER A 135 6.87 3.17 -5.77
CA SER A 135 7.88 2.10 -5.59
C SER A 135 8.16 1.68 -4.12
N TYR A 136 7.46 2.24 -3.12
CA TYR A 136 7.56 1.80 -1.72
C TYR A 136 6.62 0.61 -1.44
N ASN A 137 6.65 -0.40 -2.30
CA ASN A 137 5.72 -1.52 -2.40
C ASN A 137 6.32 -2.88 -1.98
N ASN A 138 7.50 -2.87 -1.35
CA ASN A 138 8.30 -4.04 -1.00
C ASN A 138 8.64 -4.09 0.50
N LYS A 139 9.44 -5.10 0.93
CA LYS A 139 9.82 -5.35 2.33
C LYS A 139 10.55 -4.19 3.03
N TYR A 140 11.09 -3.23 2.30
CA TYR A 140 11.74 -2.02 2.83
C TYR A 140 10.78 -0.84 2.84
N GLY A 141 10.16 -0.57 1.70
CA GLY A 141 9.35 0.62 1.48
C GLY A 141 8.02 0.59 2.21
N MET A 142 7.27 -0.51 2.11
CA MET A 142 5.93 -0.57 2.69
C MET A 142 5.92 -0.42 4.23
N PRO A 143 6.80 -1.09 5.01
CA PRO A 143 6.87 -0.84 6.45
C PRO A 143 7.26 0.61 6.79
N LEU A 144 8.14 1.21 5.98
CA LEU A 144 8.52 2.61 6.14
C LEU A 144 7.33 3.55 5.92
N GLU A 145 6.52 3.29 4.89
CA GLU A 145 5.31 4.08 4.60
C GLU A 145 4.27 3.96 5.73
N ILE A 146 4.13 2.80 6.34
CA ILE A 146 3.26 2.64 7.51
C ILE A 146 3.72 3.57 8.65
N LEU A 147 5.03 3.62 8.94
CA LEU A 147 5.57 4.50 9.99
C LEU A 147 5.44 5.99 9.65
N ASN A 148 5.37 6.33 8.36
CA ASN A 148 5.16 7.70 7.89
C ASN A 148 3.68 8.09 7.78
N MET A 149 2.76 7.14 7.93
CA MET A 149 1.33 7.40 7.90
C MET A 149 0.88 8.10 9.19
N PRO A 150 0.22 9.28 9.12
CA PRO A 150 -0.28 9.98 10.31
C PRO A 150 -1.37 9.17 11.04
N ARG A 151 -1.42 9.25 12.38
CA ARG A 151 -2.44 8.58 13.19
C ARG A 151 -3.88 8.96 12.85
N LYS A 152 -4.09 10.18 12.34
CA LYS A 152 -5.42 10.69 11.95
C LYS A 152 -5.91 10.17 10.59
N THR A 153 -5.09 9.36 9.91
CA THR A 153 -5.45 8.80 8.60
C THR A 153 -6.70 7.93 8.72
N LYS A 154 -7.72 8.25 7.94
CA LYS A 154 -8.96 7.48 7.85
C LYS A 154 -8.85 6.37 6.80
N PHE A 155 -8.27 6.69 5.63
CA PHE A 155 -8.05 5.76 4.53
C PHE A 155 -6.58 5.75 4.11
N GLY A 156 -5.98 4.57 4.07
CA GLY A 156 -4.59 4.37 3.64
C GLY A 156 -4.52 3.47 2.41
N PHE A 157 -3.96 3.97 1.31
CA PHE A 157 -3.82 3.25 0.05
C PHE A 157 -2.38 2.81 -0.16
N PHE A 158 -2.16 1.50 -0.27
CA PHE A 158 -0.85 0.90 -0.38
C PHE A 158 -0.75 0.00 -1.59
N GLU A 159 0.31 0.19 -2.35
CA GLU A 159 0.70 -0.70 -3.44
C GLU A 159 1.50 -1.88 -2.87
N LEU A 160 1.19 -3.12 -3.32
CA LEU A 160 1.94 -4.32 -3.00
C LEU A 160 2.53 -4.92 -4.28
N GLY A 161 3.86 -4.87 -4.34
CA GLY A 161 4.65 -5.48 -5.42
C GLY A 161 5.19 -6.86 -5.04
N MET A 162 5.54 -7.65 -6.04
CA MET A 162 6.22 -8.92 -5.85
C MET A 162 7.12 -9.25 -7.05
N ASN A 163 8.21 -9.95 -6.78
CA ASN A 163 9.04 -10.64 -7.76
C ASN A 163 9.01 -12.16 -7.54
N HIS A 164 8.66 -12.63 -6.34
CA HIS A 164 8.59 -14.04 -5.99
C HIS A 164 7.33 -14.33 -5.16
N SER A 165 6.90 -15.58 -5.19
CA SER A 165 5.84 -16.11 -4.32
C SER A 165 6.20 -15.91 -2.85
N GLY A 166 5.21 -15.66 -2.00
CA GLY A 166 5.37 -15.40 -0.57
C GLY A 166 5.76 -13.97 -0.21
N GLU A 167 6.08 -13.10 -1.18
CA GLU A 167 6.43 -11.71 -0.88
C GLU A 167 5.19 -10.90 -0.48
N ILE A 168 4.08 -11.00 -1.21
CA ILE A 168 2.81 -10.34 -0.84
C ILE A 168 2.33 -10.84 0.52
N LYS A 169 2.39 -12.15 0.78
CA LYS A 169 2.06 -12.73 2.08
C LYS A 169 2.80 -12.06 3.25
N ARG A 170 4.11 -11.78 3.08
CA ARG A 170 4.91 -11.09 4.11
C ARG A 170 4.44 -9.64 4.32
N LEU A 171 4.15 -8.94 3.23
CA LEU A 171 3.66 -7.56 3.27
C LEU A 171 2.28 -7.46 3.94
N VAL A 172 1.37 -8.35 3.60
CA VAL A 172 0.01 -8.42 4.16
C VAL A 172 0.02 -8.64 5.67
N LYS A 173 0.92 -9.47 6.19
CA LYS A 173 1.08 -9.70 7.64
C LYS A 173 1.46 -8.43 8.43
N ILE A 174 2.07 -7.45 7.77
CA ILE A 174 2.42 -6.16 8.36
C ILE A 174 1.31 -5.14 8.13
N LEU A 175 0.83 -5.04 6.87
CA LEU A 175 -0.13 -4.04 6.43
C LEU A 175 -1.54 -4.27 6.97
N LYS A 176 -1.98 -5.53 7.02
CA LYS A 176 -3.34 -5.95 7.42
C LYS A 176 -4.42 -5.15 6.70
N PRO A 177 -4.56 -5.30 5.37
CA PRO A 177 -5.56 -4.56 4.59
C PRO A 177 -6.99 -4.95 4.98
N ASN A 178 -7.90 -3.99 4.93
CA ASN A 178 -9.34 -4.19 5.07
C ASN A 178 -10.00 -4.44 3.72
N ILE A 179 -9.49 -3.82 2.67
CA ILE A 179 -9.92 -4.03 1.28
C ILE A 179 -8.71 -4.44 0.46
N SER A 180 -8.88 -5.47 -0.36
CA SER A 180 -7.85 -5.94 -1.29
C SER A 180 -8.33 -5.79 -2.72
N ILE A 181 -7.46 -5.24 -3.59
CA ILE A 181 -7.73 -5.05 -5.01
C ILE A 181 -6.70 -5.83 -5.82
N ILE A 182 -7.17 -6.68 -6.75
CA ILE A 182 -6.34 -7.26 -7.80
C ILE A 182 -6.78 -6.67 -9.12
N LEU A 183 -5.93 -5.83 -9.73
CA LEU A 183 -6.24 -5.13 -10.96
C LEU A 183 -6.27 -6.07 -12.17
N ASN A 184 -5.21 -6.83 -12.33
CA ASN A 184 -5.04 -7.75 -13.46
C ASN A 184 -3.96 -8.82 -13.19
N ILE A 185 -4.02 -9.87 -13.98
CA ILE A 185 -3.01 -10.93 -14.05
C ILE A 185 -2.49 -10.97 -15.47
N GLU A 186 -1.25 -10.52 -15.67
CA GLU A 186 -0.59 -10.42 -16.97
C GLU A 186 0.80 -11.05 -16.93
N ASN A 187 1.36 -11.34 -18.08
CA ASN A 187 2.69 -11.89 -18.27
C ASN A 187 3.80 -10.88 -17.90
N VAL A 188 4.03 -10.70 -16.60
CA VAL A 188 5.13 -9.90 -16.07
C VAL A 188 6.00 -10.77 -15.17
N HIS A 189 7.28 -10.41 -15.00
CA HIS A 189 8.23 -11.17 -14.18
C HIS A 189 8.44 -12.63 -14.61
N LEU A 190 8.37 -12.92 -15.91
CA LEU A 190 8.50 -14.27 -16.48
C LEU A 190 9.78 -15.01 -16.09
N GLY A 191 10.85 -14.28 -15.74
CA GLY A 191 12.09 -14.90 -15.22
C GLY A 191 11.95 -15.53 -13.83
N ASN A 192 10.90 -15.17 -13.07
CA ASN A 192 10.69 -15.61 -11.69
C ASN A 192 9.47 -16.50 -11.49
N PHE A 193 8.59 -16.62 -12.50
CA PHE A 193 7.37 -17.43 -12.48
C PHE A 193 7.27 -18.28 -13.75
N LYS A 194 6.87 -19.53 -13.59
CA LYS A 194 6.75 -20.49 -14.70
C LYS A 194 5.45 -20.33 -15.51
N SER A 195 4.44 -19.66 -14.95
CA SER A 195 3.13 -19.53 -15.59
C SER A 195 2.33 -18.35 -15.04
N LEU A 196 1.33 -17.87 -15.82
CA LEU A 196 0.30 -16.94 -15.36
C LEU A 196 -0.46 -17.44 -14.13
N LYS A 197 -0.66 -18.75 -14.03
CA LYS A 197 -1.31 -19.37 -12.88
C LYS A 197 -0.51 -19.14 -11.60
N GLU A 198 0.81 -19.29 -11.64
CA GLU A 198 1.69 -18.99 -10.48
C GLU A 198 1.63 -17.52 -10.10
N ILE A 199 1.59 -16.61 -11.08
CA ILE A 199 1.41 -15.16 -10.83
C ILE A 199 0.06 -14.91 -10.15
N ALA A 200 -1.03 -15.56 -10.62
CA ALA A 200 -2.36 -15.44 -10.00
C ALA A 200 -2.36 -15.96 -8.56
N VAL A 201 -1.72 -17.12 -8.30
CA VAL A 201 -1.56 -17.68 -6.95
C VAL A 201 -0.79 -16.71 -6.05
N ALA A 202 0.36 -16.19 -6.51
CA ALA A 202 1.16 -15.26 -5.72
C ALA A 202 0.42 -13.94 -5.43
N LYS A 203 -0.36 -13.41 -6.39
CA LYS A 203 -1.18 -12.21 -6.16
C LYS A 203 -2.37 -12.47 -5.25
N SER A 204 -2.94 -13.68 -5.27
CA SER A 204 -4.03 -14.04 -4.36
C SER A 204 -3.62 -13.99 -2.88
N GLU A 205 -2.32 -14.04 -2.57
CA GLU A 205 -1.79 -13.88 -1.22
C GLU A 205 -2.27 -12.58 -0.54
N ILE A 206 -2.64 -11.55 -1.33
CA ILE A 206 -3.14 -10.28 -0.79
C ILE A 206 -4.41 -10.47 0.03
N PHE A 207 -5.22 -11.43 -0.30
CA PHE A 207 -6.46 -11.72 0.41
C PHE A 207 -6.49 -13.08 1.10
N THR A 208 -5.75 -14.08 0.61
CA THR A 208 -5.71 -15.42 1.24
C THR A 208 -4.83 -15.47 2.49
N SER A 209 -3.96 -14.47 2.69
CA SER A 209 -3.00 -14.42 3.80
C SER A 209 -3.34 -13.38 4.87
N SER A 210 -4.51 -12.77 4.80
CA SER A 210 -4.98 -11.77 5.76
C SER A 210 -6.26 -12.22 6.47
N GLU A 211 -6.32 -12.00 7.78
CA GLU A 211 -7.46 -12.35 8.63
C GLU A 211 -8.50 -11.22 8.72
N ASN A 212 -8.17 -10.01 8.26
CA ASN A 212 -8.94 -8.78 8.53
C ASN A 212 -9.53 -8.15 7.26
N ILE A 213 -9.69 -8.92 6.18
CA ILE A 213 -10.25 -8.39 4.94
C ILE A 213 -11.77 -8.44 4.99
N ASP A 214 -12.39 -7.28 4.85
CA ASP A 214 -13.83 -7.14 4.75
C ASP A 214 -14.32 -7.30 3.31
N SER A 215 -13.53 -6.82 2.35
CA SER A 215 -13.93 -6.77 0.94
C SER A 215 -12.79 -7.10 -0.02
N LEU A 216 -13.13 -7.81 -1.09
CA LEU A 216 -12.25 -8.11 -2.21
C LEU A 216 -12.79 -7.46 -3.48
N ILE A 217 -11.90 -6.80 -4.23
CA ILE A 217 -12.23 -6.17 -5.53
C ILE A 217 -11.44 -6.88 -6.64
N LEU A 218 -12.15 -7.39 -7.64
CA LEU A 218 -11.57 -8.14 -8.76
C LEU A 218 -12.04 -7.59 -10.10
N ASN A 219 -11.13 -7.55 -11.07
CA ASN A 219 -11.48 -7.42 -12.48
C ASN A 219 -12.03 -8.76 -12.99
N LYS A 220 -13.28 -8.79 -13.46
CA LYS A 220 -13.94 -10.01 -13.94
C LYS A 220 -13.37 -10.50 -15.27
N GLU A 221 -12.70 -9.62 -16.00
CA GLU A 221 -12.08 -9.94 -17.30
C GLU A 221 -10.61 -10.34 -17.16
N THR A 222 -10.05 -10.37 -15.93
CA THR A 222 -8.64 -10.74 -15.75
C THR A 222 -8.39 -12.22 -16.00
N ASN A 223 -7.21 -12.54 -16.49
CA ASN A 223 -6.75 -13.93 -16.61
C ASN A 223 -6.85 -14.65 -15.25
N HIS A 224 -7.27 -15.89 -15.26
CA HIS A 224 -7.45 -16.71 -14.06
C HIS A 224 -8.48 -16.16 -13.04
N TYR A 225 -9.46 -15.33 -13.46
CA TYR A 225 -10.54 -14.87 -12.58
C TYR A 225 -11.21 -16.02 -11.81
N ASN A 226 -11.55 -17.11 -12.49
CA ASN A 226 -12.20 -18.28 -11.87
C ASN A 226 -11.34 -18.93 -10.77
N LEU A 227 -10.01 -18.89 -10.90
CA LEU A 227 -9.09 -19.36 -9.87
C LEU A 227 -9.12 -18.43 -8.65
N LEU A 228 -9.04 -17.12 -8.88
CA LEU A 228 -9.13 -16.12 -7.82
C LEU A 228 -10.46 -16.18 -7.08
N TYR A 229 -11.56 -16.35 -7.82
CA TYR A 229 -12.91 -16.49 -7.26
C TYR A 229 -13.06 -17.78 -6.43
N ARG A 230 -12.46 -18.88 -6.86
CA ARG A 230 -12.42 -20.13 -6.08
C ARG A 230 -11.68 -19.94 -4.77
N TYR A 231 -10.53 -19.26 -4.77
CA TYR A 231 -9.81 -18.93 -3.55
C TYR A 231 -10.61 -18.00 -2.63
N TYR A 232 -11.30 -17.00 -3.19
CA TYR A 232 -12.22 -16.17 -2.41
C TYR A 232 -13.26 -17.01 -1.67
N LYS A 233 -13.89 -17.99 -2.35
CA LYS A 233 -14.89 -18.88 -1.73
C LYS A 233 -14.36 -19.70 -0.56
N SER A 234 -13.05 -19.93 -0.47
CA SER A 234 -12.42 -20.62 0.66
C SER A 234 -12.03 -19.66 1.81
N THR A 235 -12.28 -18.36 1.69
CA THR A 235 -12.02 -17.37 2.73
C THR A 235 -13.28 -16.99 3.50
N LYS A 236 -13.10 -16.23 4.59
CA LYS A 236 -14.20 -15.62 5.38
C LYS A 236 -14.51 -14.17 4.94
N ILE A 237 -14.05 -13.74 3.77
CA ILE A 237 -14.29 -12.39 3.26
C ILE A 237 -15.78 -12.22 3.00
N LYS A 238 -16.36 -11.16 3.56
CA LYS A 238 -17.81 -10.93 3.52
C LYS A 238 -18.29 -10.46 2.15
N ASN A 239 -17.55 -9.54 1.54
CA ASN A 239 -17.98 -8.86 0.33
C ASN A 239 -17.01 -9.10 -0.82
N ILE A 240 -17.53 -9.36 -2.01
CA ILE A 240 -16.79 -9.32 -3.26
C ILE A 240 -17.44 -8.33 -4.19
N TYR A 241 -16.65 -7.42 -4.73
CA TYR A 241 -17.05 -6.49 -5.76
C TYR A 241 -16.28 -6.78 -7.05
N ASN A 242 -17.00 -6.90 -8.13
CA ASN A 242 -16.39 -7.13 -9.44
C ASN A 242 -16.62 -5.93 -10.34
N TYR A 243 -15.63 -5.61 -11.16
CA TYR A 243 -15.78 -4.66 -12.25
C TYR A 243 -15.43 -5.28 -13.59
N SER A 244 -15.96 -4.73 -14.67
CA SER A 244 -15.77 -5.22 -16.04
C SER A 244 -16.15 -4.13 -17.05
N LYS A 245 -15.61 -4.21 -18.25
CA LYS A 245 -16.10 -3.43 -19.40
C LYS A 245 -17.46 -3.90 -19.89
N LYS A 246 -17.85 -5.14 -19.55
CA LYS A 246 -19.11 -5.81 -19.97
C LYS A 246 -20.16 -5.75 -18.87
N ASN A 247 -21.43 -5.76 -19.25
CA ASN A 247 -22.56 -5.77 -18.32
C ASN A 247 -22.75 -7.15 -17.65
N ASN A 248 -21.82 -7.54 -16.80
CA ASN A 248 -21.87 -8.81 -16.07
C ASN A 248 -21.21 -8.73 -14.69
N SER A 249 -21.10 -7.53 -14.13
CA SER A 249 -20.38 -7.25 -12.86
C SER A 249 -21.09 -6.17 -12.03
N ASN A 250 -20.64 -5.92 -10.81
CA ASN A 250 -21.21 -4.89 -9.94
C ASN A 250 -21.00 -3.48 -10.50
N VAL A 251 -19.82 -3.24 -11.10
CA VAL A 251 -19.49 -1.97 -11.76
C VAL A 251 -19.11 -2.28 -13.20
N TYR A 252 -19.80 -1.65 -14.15
CA TYR A 252 -19.60 -1.94 -15.57
C TYR A 252 -19.89 -0.74 -16.46
N ILE A 253 -19.37 -0.77 -17.69
CA ILE A 253 -19.64 0.24 -18.72
C ILE A 253 -21.01 -0.03 -19.30
N LYS A 254 -21.96 0.88 -19.05
CA LYS A 254 -23.32 0.84 -19.62
C LYS A 254 -23.36 1.40 -21.04
N GLU A 255 -22.64 2.50 -21.28
CA GLU A 255 -22.54 3.15 -22.58
C GLU A 255 -21.11 3.57 -22.87
N ARG A 256 -20.67 3.41 -24.11
CA ARG A 256 -19.37 3.86 -24.61
C ARG A 256 -19.56 4.57 -25.95
N LYS A 257 -19.13 5.84 -26.02
CA LYS A 257 -19.14 6.64 -27.24
C LYS A 257 -17.71 7.12 -27.53
N VAL A 258 -17.23 6.87 -28.73
CA VAL A 258 -15.88 7.24 -29.16
C VAL A 258 -15.96 8.45 -30.07
N THR A 259 -15.21 9.48 -29.72
CA THR A 259 -14.95 10.66 -30.56
C THR A 259 -13.52 10.62 -31.08
N LYS A 260 -13.10 11.60 -31.90
CA LYS A 260 -11.71 11.65 -32.40
C LYS A 260 -10.62 11.71 -31.30
N LYS A 261 -10.95 12.19 -30.10
CA LYS A 261 -9.94 12.42 -29.02
C LYS A 261 -10.33 11.79 -27.67
N ILE A 262 -11.61 11.52 -27.45
CA ILE A 262 -12.14 11.14 -26.13
C ILE A 262 -13.08 9.96 -26.29
N ILE A 263 -12.96 9.01 -25.37
CA ILE A 263 -13.92 7.93 -25.13
C ILE A 263 -14.79 8.38 -23.98
N GLN A 264 -16.05 8.70 -24.26
CA GLN A 264 -17.07 8.99 -23.26
C GLN A 264 -17.63 7.69 -22.71
N LEU A 265 -17.62 7.56 -21.40
CA LEU A 265 -18.07 6.38 -20.69
C LEU A 265 -19.21 6.76 -19.74
N LYS A 266 -20.26 5.93 -19.73
CA LYS A 266 -21.29 5.93 -18.70
C LYS A 266 -21.21 4.61 -17.96
N VAL A 267 -20.83 4.68 -16.69
CA VAL A 267 -20.56 3.52 -15.84
C VAL A 267 -21.72 3.34 -14.87
N SER A 268 -22.20 2.11 -14.77
CA SER A 268 -23.21 1.69 -13.80
C SER A 268 -22.51 1.17 -12.52
N LEU A 269 -23.03 1.62 -11.38
CA LEU A 269 -22.63 1.16 -10.05
C LEU A 269 -23.85 0.52 -9.36
N PRO A 270 -23.65 -0.27 -8.28
CA PRO A 270 -24.73 -0.83 -7.50
C PRO A 270 -25.70 0.25 -6.99
N GLY A 271 -27.00 -0.08 -6.96
CA GLY A 271 -28.08 0.85 -6.60
C GLY A 271 -28.43 1.82 -7.72
N ASP A 272 -28.28 1.38 -8.99
CA ASP A 272 -28.66 2.11 -10.21
C ASP A 272 -28.01 3.49 -10.37
N LYS A 273 -26.91 3.71 -9.67
CA LYS A 273 -26.14 4.95 -9.80
C LYS A 273 -25.34 4.94 -11.10
N LEU A 274 -25.37 6.07 -11.81
CA LEU A 274 -24.65 6.27 -13.05
C LEU A 274 -23.62 7.37 -12.90
N ILE A 275 -22.42 7.12 -13.42
CA ILE A 275 -21.33 8.10 -13.48
C ILE A 275 -20.87 8.22 -14.92
N SER A 276 -20.68 9.44 -15.39
CA SER A 276 -20.18 9.72 -16.73
C SER A 276 -18.85 10.45 -16.66
N PHE A 277 -17.86 9.99 -17.43
CA PHE A 277 -16.56 10.63 -17.56
C PHE A 277 -15.94 10.34 -18.92
N GLY A 278 -14.92 11.13 -19.29
CA GLY A 278 -14.18 10.94 -20.52
C GLY A 278 -12.76 10.46 -20.27
N VAL A 279 -12.28 9.56 -21.10
CA VAL A 279 -10.88 9.10 -21.13
C VAL A 279 -10.32 9.45 -22.51
N ARG A 280 -9.10 9.97 -22.55
CA ARG A 280 -8.43 10.23 -23.83
C ARG A 280 -8.22 8.91 -24.59
N ILE A 281 -8.38 8.92 -25.91
CA ILE A 281 -8.27 7.70 -26.71
C ILE A 281 -6.88 7.03 -26.61
N ASP A 282 -5.83 7.82 -26.48
CA ASP A 282 -4.46 7.34 -26.27
C ASP A 282 -4.21 6.79 -24.84
N GLN A 283 -5.19 6.90 -23.94
CA GLN A 283 -5.19 6.42 -22.56
C GLN A 283 -6.29 5.39 -22.30
N GLU A 284 -6.81 4.73 -23.32
CA GLU A 284 -7.87 3.72 -23.19
C GLU A 284 -7.50 2.59 -22.20
N ASN A 285 -6.22 2.26 -22.10
CA ASN A 285 -5.68 1.30 -21.16
C ASN A 285 -5.93 1.66 -19.67
N LEU A 286 -6.26 2.91 -19.35
CA LEU A 286 -6.59 3.37 -18.01
C LEU A 286 -8.05 3.09 -17.61
N ILE A 287 -8.91 2.67 -18.53
CA ILE A 287 -10.33 2.42 -18.26
C ILE A 287 -10.50 1.40 -17.13
N ASP A 288 -9.73 0.31 -17.15
CA ASP A 288 -9.78 -0.72 -16.09
C ASP A 288 -9.38 -0.14 -14.72
N ASN A 289 -8.40 0.75 -14.69
CA ASN A 289 -7.99 1.44 -13.45
C ASN A 289 -9.11 2.37 -12.95
N CYS A 290 -9.80 3.08 -13.85
CA CYS A 290 -10.95 3.92 -13.50
C CYS A 290 -12.09 3.08 -12.90
N LEU A 291 -12.43 1.93 -13.51
CA LEU A 291 -13.44 1.02 -12.98
C LEU A 291 -13.06 0.47 -11.61
N ALA A 292 -11.77 0.10 -11.41
CA ALA A 292 -11.26 -0.35 -10.11
C ALA A 292 -11.40 0.74 -9.04
N ILE A 293 -11.09 2.00 -9.38
CA ILE A 293 -11.21 3.16 -8.48
C ILE A 293 -12.67 3.39 -8.09
N LEU A 294 -13.58 3.42 -9.05
CA LEU A 294 -15.02 3.58 -8.81
C LEU A 294 -15.56 2.47 -7.91
N THR A 295 -15.14 1.23 -8.15
CA THR A 295 -15.50 0.08 -7.34
C THR A 295 -14.96 0.21 -5.90
N CYS A 296 -13.71 0.67 -5.75
CA CYS A 296 -13.11 0.91 -4.45
C CYS A 296 -13.85 2.01 -3.67
N PHE A 297 -14.21 3.10 -4.32
CA PHE A 297 -14.95 4.19 -3.68
C PHE A 297 -16.37 3.78 -3.29
N HIS A 298 -17.03 2.95 -4.12
CA HIS A 298 -18.30 2.35 -3.75
C HIS A 298 -18.15 1.46 -2.50
N ALA A 299 -17.15 0.57 -2.46
CA ALA A 299 -16.88 -0.30 -1.32
C ALA A 299 -16.52 0.47 -0.03
N LEU A 300 -15.98 1.68 -0.15
CA LEU A 300 -15.66 2.57 0.97
C LEU A 300 -16.82 3.50 1.37
N ASN A 301 -17.96 3.42 0.67
CA ASN A 301 -19.10 4.35 0.81
C ASN A 301 -18.66 5.84 0.68
N LEU A 302 -17.66 6.10 -0.18
CA LEU A 302 -17.25 7.46 -0.50
C LEU A 302 -18.26 8.08 -1.49
N SER A 303 -18.63 9.33 -1.22
CA SER A 303 -19.47 10.07 -2.16
C SER A 303 -18.72 10.31 -3.46
N LEU A 304 -19.33 9.93 -4.58
CA LEU A 304 -18.79 10.12 -5.93
C LEU A 304 -19.24 11.44 -6.57
N ILE A 305 -20.07 12.24 -5.86
CA ILE A 305 -20.68 13.48 -6.39
C ILE A 305 -19.62 14.57 -6.63
N HIS A 306 -18.49 14.50 -5.95
CA HIS A 306 -17.39 15.47 -6.05
C HIS A 306 -16.21 14.98 -6.90
N ILE A 307 -16.37 13.90 -7.61
CA ILE A 307 -15.40 13.30 -8.54
C ILE A 307 -15.81 13.59 -9.98
#